data_062b2d3e9d4791ab2c56781337c16a23
#
_entry.id   062b2d3e9d4791ab2c56781337c16a23
#
_cell.length_a   1.000
_cell.length_b   1.000
_cell.length_c   1.000
_cell.angle_alpha   90.00
_cell.angle_beta   90.00
_cell.angle_gamma   90.00
#
_symmetry.space_group_name_H-M   'P 1'
#
loop_
_entity.id
_entity.type
_entity.pdbx_description
1 polymer ?
#
loop_
_entity_poly.entity_id
_entity_poly.type
_entity_poly.pdbx_seq_one_letter_code
_entity_poly.pdbx_strand_id
1 'polypeptide(L)'
;LHGVKEYHISIVANSEDQAKTSFDEIRTVLMDNKRNKTGKTPKAPYEVSKAKIINRATKSVIRYNTSNTKTKDGGREGCVIFDEIHYFFGPEMVNVKRGGLGKKKNRRTFYISTDGFVREGYIDAMKHKIASVLSGKVKNSRLFAFYCKLDDPKEVDDRQTWEKANPMLHKPLSEYAKTLLSTIEEEYNDLPFNRSNKPEFMTKRMNLPEVDLEKVIAPWKEILATNREIPNLDNQMCIGGLDFANIRDFASVGLLFRKNDDYIWLGHSFVRQGFL
;
A
#
# COMPACT_ATOMS: atom_id res chain seq x y z
N LEU A 1 -15.58 5.85 22.87
CA LEU A 1 -15.67 6.54 21.60
C LEU A 1 -17.02 7.24 21.48
N HIS A 2 -17.10 8.51 21.87
CA HIS A 2 -18.17 9.48 21.59
C HIS A 2 -19.64 9.04 21.86
N GLY A 3 -19.89 7.96 22.59
CA GLY A 3 -21.24 7.50 22.92
C GLY A 3 -22.14 7.10 21.74
N VAL A 4 -21.57 6.99 20.52
CA VAL A 4 -22.34 6.61 19.34
C VAL A 4 -22.69 5.13 19.42
N LYS A 5 -23.99 4.82 19.38
CA LYS A 5 -24.47 3.43 19.39
C LYS A 5 -24.25 2.76 18.03
N GLU A 6 -23.95 1.45 18.09
CA GLU A 6 -23.79 0.60 16.90
C GLU A 6 -22.79 1.15 15.88
N TYR A 7 -21.70 1.74 16.36
CA TYR A 7 -20.65 2.27 15.51
C TYR A 7 -19.64 1.16 15.23
N HIS A 8 -19.67 0.63 14.02
CA HIS A 8 -18.80 -0.47 13.61
C HIS A 8 -17.51 0.06 13.01
N ILE A 9 -16.41 -0.56 13.39
CA ILE A 9 -15.05 -0.25 12.88
C ILE A 9 -14.54 -1.50 12.19
N SER A 10 -14.11 -1.36 10.94
CA SER A 10 -13.49 -2.41 10.16
C SER A 10 -12.01 -2.09 9.90
N ILE A 11 -11.13 -3.03 10.23
CA ILE A 11 -9.73 -3.02 9.82
C ILE A 11 -9.64 -3.84 8.54
N VAL A 12 -9.06 -3.28 7.49
CA VAL A 12 -8.99 -3.88 6.15
C VAL A 12 -7.56 -3.81 5.66
N ALA A 13 -6.98 -4.94 5.31
CA ALA A 13 -5.67 -5.04 4.67
C ALA A 13 -5.74 -5.92 3.43
N ASN A 14 -4.65 -6.01 2.69
CA ASN A 14 -4.58 -6.83 1.49
C ASN A 14 -4.72 -8.33 1.78
N SER A 15 -4.17 -8.80 2.90
CA SER A 15 -4.31 -10.18 3.37
C SER A 15 -5.05 -10.26 4.71
N GLU A 16 -5.56 -11.47 5.03
CA GLU A 16 -6.20 -11.72 6.32
C GLU A 16 -5.22 -11.60 7.47
N ASP A 17 -4.02 -12.15 7.30
CA ASP A 17 -3.01 -12.14 8.35
C ASP A 17 -2.59 -10.71 8.72
N GLN A 18 -2.42 -9.83 7.73
CA GLN A 18 -2.13 -8.41 7.98
C GLN A 18 -3.26 -7.73 8.76
N ALA A 19 -4.51 -7.86 8.31
CA ALA A 19 -5.66 -7.25 9.00
C ALA A 19 -5.85 -7.81 10.42
N LYS A 20 -5.54 -9.10 10.61
CA LYS A 20 -5.62 -9.79 11.89
C LYS A 20 -4.51 -9.35 12.84
N THR A 21 -3.30 -9.10 12.36
CA THR A 21 -2.18 -8.62 13.18
C THR A 21 -2.57 -7.34 13.91
N SER A 22 -3.01 -6.30 13.19
CA SER A 22 -3.46 -5.04 13.77
C SER A 22 -4.65 -5.21 14.73
N PHE A 23 -5.56 -6.15 14.42
CA PHE A 23 -6.68 -6.48 15.30
C PHE A 23 -6.21 -7.18 16.58
N ASP A 24 -5.28 -8.14 16.50
CA ASP A 24 -4.77 -8.89 17.65
C ASP A 24 -3.96 -8.01 18.60
N GLU A 25 -3.25 -6.99 18.12
CA GLU A 25 -2.62 -5.97 18.95
C GLU A 25 -3.64 -5.23 19.81
N ILE A 26 -4.72 -4.71 19.21
CA ILE A 26 -5.82 -4.06 19.94
C ILE A 26 -6.43 -5.01 20.95
N ARG A 27 -6.63 -6.26 20.55
CA ARG A 27 -7.19 -7.32 21.39
C ARG A 27 -6.29 -7.57 22.61
N THR A 28 -4.99 -7.69 22.43
CA THR A 28 -4.00 -7.91 23.49
C THR A 28 -4.03 -6.78 24.50
N VAL A 29 -3.95 -5.53 24.06
CA VAL A 29 -4.04 -4.35 24.94
C VAL A 29 -5.32 -4.35 25.77
N LEU A 30 -6.45 -4.72 25.17
CA LEU A 30 -7.73 -4.78 25.89
C LEU A 30 -7.78 -5.95 26.88
N MET A 31 -7.18 -7.08 26.55
CA MET A 31 -7.12 -8.25 27.46
C MET A 31 -6.20 -8.01 28.67
N ASP A 32 -5.11 -7.27 28.46
CA ASP A 32 -4.18 -6.92 29.53
C ASP A 32 -4.70 -5.80 30.46
N ASN A 33 -5.68 -5.04 30.00
CA ASN A 33 -6.28 -3.99 30.82
C ASN A 33 -7.01 -4.60 32.03
N LYS A 34 -6.66 -4.15 33.26
CA LYS A 34 -7.21 -4.64 34.51
C LYS A 34 -8.75 -4.60 34.55
N ARG A 35 -9.38 -3.61 33.95
CA ARG A 35 -10.85 -3.47 33.87
C ARG A 35 -11.50 -4.52 32.98
N ASN A 36 -10.71 -5.15 32.12
CA ASN A 36 -11.18 -6.16 31.17
C ASN A 36 -10.61 -7.56 31.42
N LYS A 37 -9.69 -7.70 32.41
CA LYS A 37 -9.08 -8.99 32.80
C LYS A 37 -10.11 -10.07 33.15
N THR A 38 -11.31 -9.66 33.47
CA THR A 38 -12.46 -10.53 33.68
C THR A 38 -13.42 -10.54 32.48
N GLY A 39 -12.90 -10.40 31.26
CA GLY A 39 -13.68 -10.26 30.01
C GLY A 39 -14.77 -11.30 29.77
N LYS A 40 -14.79 -12.37 30.57
CA LYS A 40 -15.87 -13.35 30.66
C LYS A 40 -16.96 -12.94 31.65
N THR A 41 -16.78 -11.90 32.45
CA THR A 41 -17.78 -11.46 33.41
C THR A 41 -18.77 -10.48 32.78
N PRO A 42 -20.05 -10.48 33.21
CA PRO A 42 -21.06 -9.53 32.73
C PRO A 42 -20.70 -8.05 32.95
N LYS A 43 -19.76 -7.75 33.85
CA LYS A 43 -19.34 -6.40 34.22
C LYS A 43 -18.21 -5.83 33.35
N ALA A 44 -17.53 -6.65 32.52
CA ALA A 44 -16.47 -6.14 31.63
C ALA A 44 -17.06 -5.21 30.56
N PRO A 45 -16.44 -4.03 30.31
CA PRO A 45 -16.96 -3.07 29.33
C PRO A 45 -16.92 -3.59 27.89
N TYR A 46 -16.02 -4.51 27.62
CA TYR A 46 -15.85 -5.10 26.29
C TYR A 46 -15.98 -6.63 26.35
N GLU A 47 -16.63 -7.15 25.34
CA GLU A 47 -16.60 -8.58 25.02
C GLU A 47 -15.53 -8.78 23.93
N VAL A 48 -14.49 -9.55 24.26
CA VAL A 48 -13.31 -9.75 23.42
C VAL A 48 -13.25 -11.18 22.94
N SER A 49 -13.31 -11.38 21.64
CA SER A 49 -13.17 -12.67 20.97
C SER A 49 -12.03 -12.67 19.97
N LYS A 50 -11.75 -13.79 19.31
CA LYS A 50 -10.74 -13.89 18.26
C LYS A 50 -11.12 -13.15 16.97
N ALA A 51 -12.41 -12.88 16.73
CA ALA A 51 -12.90 -12.32 15.48
C ALA A 51 -13.50 -10.93 15.63
N LYS A 52 -13.90 -10.53 16.83
CA LYS A 52 -14.56 -9.26 17.09
C LYS A 52 -14.39 -8.80 18.53
N ILE A 53 -14.43 -7.50 18.71
CA ILE A 53 -14.47 -6.83 20.01
C ILE A 53 -15.76 -6.01 20.05
N ILE A 54 -16.59 -6.23 21.07
CA ILE A 54 -17.89 -5.57 21.22
C ILE A 54 -17.88 -4.68 22.45
N ASN A 55 -18.21 -3.42 22.31
CA ASN A 55 -18.53 -2.55 23.43
C ASN A 55 -19.96 -2.88 23.93
N ARG A 56 -20.07 -3.33 25.17
CA ARG A 56 -21.36 -3.80 25.74
C ARG A 56 -22.40 -2.69 25.88
N ALA A 57 -21.96 -1.47 26.18
CA ALA A 57 -22.85 -0.33 26.39
C ALA A 57 -23.40 0.24 25.06
N THR A 58 -22.54 0.39 24.06
CA THR A 58 -22.93 1.01 22.78
C THR A 58 -23.28 0.01 21.69
N LYS A 59 -22.99 -1.29 21.89
CA LYS A 59 -23.09 -2.33 20.87
C LYS A 59 -22.22 -2.08 19.62
N SER A 60 -21.22 -1.22 19.79
CA SER A 60 -20.22 -0.95 18.74
C SER A 60 -19.26 -2.13 18.61
N VAL A 61 -18.80 -2.40 17.41
CA VAL A 61 -17.99 -3.58 17.10
C VAL A 61 -16.72 -3.17 16.37
N ILE A 62 -15.58 -3.73 16.77
CA ILE A 62 -14.35 -3.73 15.98
C ILE A 62 -14.18 -5.13 15.40
N ARG A 63 -13.85 -5.21 14.12
CA ARG A 63 -13.54 -6.47 13.42
C ARG A 63 -12.50 -6.23 12.33
N TYR A 64 -11.78 -7.29 11.95
CA TYR A 64 -10.95 -7.27 10.76
C TYR A 64 -11.68 -7.89 9.57
N ASN A 65 -11.27 -7.51 8.37
CA ASN A 65 -11.81 -8.00 7.11
C ASN A 65 -10.70 -8.12 6.09
N THR A 66 -10.83 -9.11 5.22
CA THR A 66 -9.93 -9.29 4.07
C THR A 66 -10.39 -8.50 2.86
N SER A 67 -9.51 -8.41 1.87
CA SER A 67 -9.73 -7.74 0.59
C SER A 67 -10.80 -8.38 -0.30
N ASN A 68 -11.34 -9.55 0.05
CA ASN A 68 -12.31 -10.24 -0.80
C ASN A 68 -13.61 -9.43 -0.95
N THR A 69 -13.70 -8.69 -2.06
CA THR A 69 -14.75 -7.70 -2.35
C THR A 69 -16.09 -8.32 -2.72
N LYS A 70 -16.10 -9.54 -3.27
CA LYS A 70 -17.28 -10.14 -3.89
C LYS A 70 -18.46 -10.44 -2.95
N THR A 71 -18.24 -10.41 -1.62
CA THR A 71 -19.27 -10.79 -0.62
C THR A 71 -19.62 -9.70 0.38
N LYS A 72 -19.14 -8.47 0.22
CA LYS A 72 -19.17 -7.46 1.29
C LYS A 72 -19.83 -6.14 0.93
N ASP A 73 -20.64 -6.10 -0.12
CA ASP A 73 -21.55 -4.99 -0.38
C ASP A 73 -22.64 -4.95 0.69
N GLY A 74 -22.80 -3.81 1.36
CA GLY A 74 -23.86 -3.61 2.35
C GLY A 74 -23.40 -3.33 3.77
N GLY A 75 -22.10 -3.17 4.01
CA GLY A 75 -21.57 -2.76 5.32
C GLY A 75 -22.19 -1.45 5.81
N ARG A 76 -22.40 -1.36 7.14
CA ARG A 76 -22.87 -0.14 7.82
C ARG A 76 -21.82 0.36 8.80
N GLU A 77 -20.57 0.31 8.37
CA GLU A 77 -19.44 0.79 9.16
C GLU A 77 -19.55 2.29 9.41
N GLY A 78 -19.14 2.72 10.60
CA GLY A 78 -18.90 4.12 10.93
C GLY A 78 -17.46 4.53 10.66
N CYS A 79 -16.53 3.55 10.75
CA CYS A 79 -15.12 3.75 10.50
C CYS A 79 -14.53 2.58 9.72
N VAL A 80 -13.64 2.90 8.78
CA VAL A 80 -12.78 1.92 8.11
C VAL A 80 -11.34 2.35 8.26
N ILE A 81 -10.50 1.43 8.70
CA ILE A 81 -9.05 1.58 8.77
C ILE A 81 -8.48 0.69 7.66
N PHE A 82 -7.89 1.32 6.67
CA PHE A 82 -7.13 0.62 5.63
C PHE A 82 -5.68 0.56 6.07
N ASP A 83 -5.19 -0.65 6.23
CA ASP A 83 -3.84 -0.93 6.65
C ASP A 83 -3.01 -1.43 5.47
N GLU A 84 -1.74 -1.04 5.43
CA GLU A 84 -0.79 -1.37 4.37
C GLU A 84 -1.33 -1.08 2.96
N ILE A 85 -1.84 0.15 2.75
CA ILE A 85 -2.48 0.54 1.47
C ILE A 85 -1.54 0.51 0.28
N HIS A 86 -0.23 0.42 0.50
CA HIS A 86 0.77 0.30 -0.56
C HIS A 86 0.66 -1.02 -1.35
N TYR A 87 -0.07 -2.01 -0.84
CA TYR A 87 -0.38 -3.24 -1.58
C TYR A 87 -1.64 -3.15 -2.45
N PHE A 88 -2.38 -2.02 -2.41
CA PHE A 88 -3.62 -1.88 -3.17
C PHE A 88 -3.31 -1.34 -4.57
N PHE A 89 -3.57 -2.16 -5.59
CA PHE A 89 -3.36 -1.77 -6.98
C PHE A 89 -4.33 -0.67 -7.40
N GLY A 90 -5.60 -0.78 -7.03
CA GLY A 90 -6.64 0.15 -7.46
C GLY A 90 -7.57 0.60 -6.35
N PRO A 91 -8.53 1.48 -6.67
CA PRO A 91 -9.47 2.07 -5.72
C PRO A 91 -10.67 1.18 -5.38
N GLU A 92 -10.84 0.02 -6.01
CA GLU A 92 -12.09 -0.75 -5.99
C GLU A 92 -12.50 -1.12 -4.57
N MET A 93 -11.59 -1.74 -3.81
CA MET A 93 -11.86 -2.13 -2.44
C MET A 93 -12.13 -0.94 -1.53
N VAL A 94 -11.37 0.13 -1.71
CA VAL A 94 -11.55 1.37 -0.95
C VAL A 94 -12.93 1.97 -1.24
N ASN A 95 -13.34 2.00 -2.50
CA ASN A 95 -14.62 2.55 -2.91
C ASN A 95 -15.81 1.73 -2.38
N VAL A 96 -15.74 0.40 -2.45
CA VAL A 96 -16.77 -0.50 -1.88
C VAL A 96 -16.93 -0.24 -0.39
N LYS A 97 -15.85 -0.20 0.37
CA LYS A 97 -15.90 0.04 1.81
C LYS A 97 -16.36 1.45 2.17
N ARG A 98 -15.91 2.46 1.43
CA ARG A 98 -16.33 3.85 1.64
C ARG A 98 -17.80 4.07 1.28
N GLY A 99 -18.35 3.36 0.30
CA GLY A 99 -19.76 3.40 -0.05
C GLY A 99 -20.66 3.06 1.14
N GLY A 100 -20.28 2.11 1.97
CA GLY A 100 -20.98 1.73 3.21
C GLY A 100 -21.01 2.82 4.29
N LEU A 101 -19.96 3.65 4.35
CA LEU A 101 -19.83 4.71 5.37
C LEU A 101 -20.90 5.81 5.28
N GLY A 102 -21.51 6.02 4.12
CA GLY A 102 -22.54 7.07 3.90
C GLY A 102 -23.76 6.92 4.80
N LYS A 103 -24.00 5.74 5.36
CA LYS A 103 -25.16 5.39 6.17
C LYS A 103 -25.02 5.72 7.68
N LYS A 104 -23.84 6.18 8.12
CA LYS A 104 -23.57 6.47 9.54
C LYS A 104 -23.13 7.90 9.76
N LYS A 105 -23.53 8.46 10.91
CA LYS A 105 -23.01 9.76 11.41
C LYS A 105 -21.54 9.59 11.83
N ASN A 106 -20.80 10.69 11.78
CA ASN A 106 -19.38 10.73 12.21
C ASN A 106 -18.50 9.71 11.47
N ARG A 107 -18.76 9.47 10.20
CA ARG A 107 -17.96 8.56 9.37
C ARG A 107 -16.50 8.98 9.32
N ARG A 108 -15.60 7.98 9.40
CA ARG A 108 -14.16 8.18 9.32
C ARG A 108 -13.51 7.14 8.45
N THR A 109 -12.42 7.53 7.81
CA THR A 109 -11.55 6.62 7.08
C THR A 109 -10.12 6.93 7.49
N PHE A 110 -9.37 5.91 7.85
CA PHE A 110 -7.93 6.01 8.10
C PHE A 110 -7.21 5.20 7.04
N TYR A 111 -6.08 5.73 6.58
CA TYR A 111 -5.16 5.07 5.69
C TYR A 111 -3.82 5.04 6.39
N ILE A 112 -3.30 3.86 6.65
CA ILE A 112 -2.05 3.63 7.37
C ILE A 112 -1.15 2.81 6.45
N SER A 113 0.06 3.27 6.25
CA SER A 113 1.02 2.57 5.39
C SER A 113 2.40 3.20 5.48
N THR A 114 3.43 2.41 5.23
CA THR A 114 4.66 2.89 4.62
C THR A 114 4.46 3.02 3.10
N ASP A 115 5.47 3.51 2.38
CA ASP A 115 5.48 3.38 0.92
C ASP A 115 5.74 1.93 0.51
N GLY A 116 5.51 1.59 -0.75
CA GLY A 116 5.69 0.26 -1.30
C GLY A 116 6.33 0.30 -2.69
N PHE A 117 6.46 -0.88 -3.29
CA PHE A 117 7.04 -1.03 -4.64
C PHE A 117 6.00 -0.93 -5.76
N VAL A 118 4.71 -1.02 -5.44
CA VAL A 118 3.63 -0.85 -6.43
C VAL A 118 3.61 0.60 -6.88
N ARG A 119 3.98 0.84 -8.16
CA ARG A 119 3.89 2.17 -8.78
C ARG A 119 2.57 2.33 -9.51
N GLU A 120 2.12 3.58 -9.64
CA GLU A 120 0.81 3.95 -10.22
C GLU A 120 -0.39 3.34 -9.48
N GLY A 121 -0.16 2.74 -8.31
CA GLY A 121 -1.19 2.17 -7.46
C GLY A 121 -1.94 3.22 -6.63
N TYR A 122 -2.79 2.71 -5.74
CA TYR A 122 -3.65 3.58 -4.91
C TYR A 122 -2.86 4.57 -4.04
N ILE A 123 -1.69 4.16 -3.50
CA ILE A 123 -0.87 5.04 -2.65
C ILE A 123 -0.29 6.22 -3.44
N ASP A 124 0.14 6.00 -4.69
CA ASP A 124 0.67 7.08 -5.52
C ASP A 124 -0.43 8.10 -5.86
N ALA A 125 -1.64 7.65 -6.20
CA ALA A 125 -2.78 8.53 -6.39
C ALA A 125 -3.11 9.33 -5.12
N MET A 126 -3.00 8.72 -3.93
CA MET A 126 -3.17 9.42 -2.65
C MET A 126 -2.07 10.44 -2.40
N LYS A 127 -0.81 10.16 -2.70
CA LYS A 127 0.30 11.12 -2.59
C LYS A 127 0.08 12.34 -3.48
N HIS A 128 -0.35 12.17 -4.71
CA HIS A 128 -0.73 13.28 -5.59
C HIS A 128 -1.86 14.14 -5.01
N LYS A 129 -2.88 13.49 -4.45
CA LYS A 129 -3.96 14.20 -3.78
C LYS A 129 -3.48 14.96 -2.55
N ILE A 130 -2.64 14.34 -1.70
CA ILE A 130 -2.04 14.98 -0.53
C ILE A 130 -1.25 16.22 -0.95
N ALA A 131 -0.39 16.11 -1.95
CA ALA A 131 0.39 17.24 -2.46
C ALA A 131 -0.51 18.39 -2.95
N SER A 132 -1.62 18.07 -3.63
CA SER A 132 -2.59 19.05 -4.09
C SER A 132 -3.35 19.74 -2.95
N VAL A 133 -3.63 19.02 -1.87
CA VAL A 133 -4.27 19.58 -0.65
C VAL A 133 -3.29 20.47 0.11
N LEU A 134 -2.06 20.00 0.35
CA LEU A 134 -1.04 20.72 1.10
C LEU A 134 -0.57 21.99 0.35
N SER A 135 -0.53 21.97 -0.97
CA SER A 135 -0.22 23.16 -1.79
C SER A 135 -1.38 24.15 -1.91
N GLY A 136 -2.54 23.87 -1.32
CA GLY A 136 -3.72 24.72 -1.39
C GLY A 136 -4.46 24.71 -2.73
N LYS A 137 -4.06 23.87 -3.69
CA LYS A 137 -4.76 23.71 -4.98
C LYS A 137 -6.18 23.15 -4.79
N VAL A 138 -6.37 22.28 -3.81
CA VAL A 138 -7.68 21.72 -3.45
C VAL A 138 -8.16 22.39 -2.18
N LYS A 139 -9.17 23.27 -2.31
CA LYS A 139 -9.84 23.91 -1.17
C LYS A 139 -10.93 23.00 -0.60
N ASN A 140 -11.25 23.18 0.70
CA ASN A 140 -12.32 22.44 1.39
C ASN A 140 -12.15 20.91 1.44
N SER A 141 -10.93 20.42 1.37
CA SER A 141 -10.64 19.00 1.59
C SER A 141 -10.87 18.61 3.06
N ARG A 142 -11.49 17.44 3.26
CA ARG A 142 -11.57 16.79 4.58
C ARG A 142 -10.43 15.80 4.82
N LEU A 143 -9.43 15.78 3.94
CA LEU A 143 -8.26 14.96 4.08
C LEU A 143 -7.29 15.63 5.04
N PHE A 144 -7.00 14.97 6.16
CA PHE A 144 -5.87 15.27 7.01
C PHE A 144 -4.71 14.36 6.56
N ALA A 145 -3.60 14.94 6.18
CA ALA A 145 -2.43 14.20 5.75
C ALA A 145 -1.33 14.34 6.81
N PHE A 146 -0.82 13.20 7.26
CA PHE A 146 0.40 13.09 8.05
C PHE A 146 1.32 12.15 7.26
N TYR A 147 2.33 12.72 6.61
CA TYR A 147 3.17 12.01 5.66
C TYR A 147 4.64 12.36 5.95
N CYS A 148 5.34 11.39 6.50
CA CYS A 148 6.73 11.49 6.92
C CYS A 148 7.63 10.75 5.92
N LYS A 149 8.59 11.45 5.33
CA LYS A 149 9.55 10.90 4.36
C LYS A 149 10.80 11.77 4.31
N LEU A 150 11.87 11.28 3.73
CA LEU A 150 12.96 12.16 3.26
C LEU A 150 12.48 13.04 2.09
N ASP A 151 13.06 14.21 1.96
CA ASP A 151 12.77 15.13 0.86
C ASP A 151 13.64 14.86 -0.38
N ASP A 152 14.90 14.48 -0.14
CA ASP A 152 15.88 14.15 -1.17
C ASP A 152 16.56 12.81 -0.85
N PRO A 153 16.82 11.94 -1.85
CA PRO A 153 17.53 10.68 -1.61
C PRO A 153 18.91 10.82 -0.95
N LYS A 154 19.60 11.94 -1.17
CA LYS A 154 20.91 12.20 -0.57
C LYS A 154 20.86 12.43 0.94
N GLU A 155 19.71 12.79 1.46
CA GLU A 155 19.52 12.97 2.91
C GLU A 155 19.72 11.67 3.69
N VAL A 156 19.65 10.51 3.04
CA VAL A 156 19.86 9.21 3.68
C VAL A 156 21.25 9.09 4.33
N ASP A 157 22.24 9.79 3.80
CA ASP A 157 23.60 9.76 4.30
C ASP A 157 23.79 10.63 5.58
N ASP A 158 22.85 11.51 5.88
CA ASP A 158 22.78 12.27 7.13
C ASP A 158 21.76 11.66 8.10
N ARG A 159 22.25 10.96 9.11
CA ARG A 159 21.41 10.29 10.11
C ARG A 159 20.47 11.22 10.87
N GLN A 160 20.78 12.53 10.94
CA GLN A 160 19.91 13.50 11.60
C GLN A 160 18.62 13.75 10.81
N THR A 161 18.63 13.51 9.51
CA THR A 161 17.45 13.68 8.65
C THR A 161 16.47 12.50 8.75
N TRP A 162 16.88 11.35 9.28
CA TRP A 162 16.04 10.15 9.37
C TRP A 162 14.78 10.37 10.22
N GLU A 163 14.82 11.34 11.13
CA GLU A 163 13.65 11.76 11.90
C GLU A 163 12.51 12.27 10.98
N LYS A 164 12.82 12.83 9.79
CA LYS A 164 11.79 13.24 8.83
C LYS A 164 10.91 12.08 8.38
N ALA A 165 11.51 10.92 8.18
CA ALA A 165 10.79 9.70 7.79
C ALA A 165 10.28 8.92 9.01
N ASN A 166 10.97 9.02 10.14
CA ASN A 166 10.71 8.29 11.37
C ASN A 166 10.53 9.25 12.55
N PRO A 167 9.39 9.93 12.69
CA PRO A 167 9.19 10.97 13.70
C PRO A 167 9.32 10.48 15.14
N MET A 168 9.25 9.16 15.38
CA MET A 168 9.53 8.57 16.69
C MET A 168 11.00 8.70 17.12
N LEU A 169 11.90 9.04 16.20
CA LEU A 169 13.32 9.32 16.49
C LEU A 169 13.54 10.71 17.05
N HIS A 170 12.48 11.51 17.25
CA HIS A 170 12.58 12.80 17.91
C HIS A 170 13.09 12.67 19.36
N LYS A 171 14.00 13.55 19.76
CA LYS A 171 14.60 13.52 21.09
C LYS A 171 13.68 14.15 22.13
N PRO A 172 13.63 13.61 23.39
CA PRO A 172 14.42 12.49 23.89
C PRO A 172 13.88 11.13 23.37
N LEU A 173 14.80 10.24 23.00
CA LEU A 173 14.44 8.91 22.47
C LEU A 173 13.80 8.06 23.57
N SER A 174 12.63 7.47 23.26
CA SER A 174 12.06 6.37 24.04
C SER A 174 12.90 5.09 23.89
N GLU A 175 12.70 4.10 24.75
CA GLU A 175 13.36 2.79 24.61
C GLU A 175 13.05 2.13 23.26
N TYR A 176 11.80 2.20 22.82
CA TYR A 176 11.41 1.75 21.48
C TYR A 176 12.20 2.48 20.36
N ALA A 177 12.31 3.80 20.46
CA ALA A 177 13.01 4.60 19.47
C ALA A 177 14.51 4.30 19.41
N LYS A 178 15.15 4.01 20.56
CA LYS A 178 16.55 3.58 20.61
C LYS A 178 16.76 2.25 19.87
N THR A 179 15.89 1.27 20.12
CA THR A 179 15.94 -0.02 19.45
C THR A 179 15.71 0.13 17.94
N LEU A 180 14.71 0.92 17.55
CA LEU A 180 14.42 1.21 16.14
C LEU A 180 15.61 1.88 15.45
N LEU A 181 16.22 2.89 16.08
CA LEU A 181 17.39 3.58 15.54
C LEU A 181 18.55 2.63 15.32
N SER A 182 18.85 1.77 16.31
CA SER A 182 19.90 0.74 16.18
C SER A 182 19.62 -0.17 14.98
N THR A 183 18.39 -0.63 14.81
CA THR A 183 18.00 -1.48 13.67
C THR A 183 18.21 -0.76 12.33
N ILE A 184 17.76 0.51 12.23
CA ILE A 184 17.94 1.30 11.00
C ILE A 184 19.43 1.54 10.72
N GLU A 185 20.24 1.79 11.74
CA GLU A 185 21.69 1.96 11.60
C GLU A 185 22.39 0.69 11.13
N GLU A 186 22.00 -0.46 11.64
CA GLU A 186 22.52 -1.77 11.20
C GLU A 186 22.20 -2.00 9.72
N GLU A 187 20.93 -1.84 9.33
CA GLU A 187 20.50 -1.98 7.93
C GLU A 187 21.24 -1.00 7.01
N TYR A 188 21.40 0.26 7.42
CA TYR A 188 22.13 1.25 6.63
C TYR A 188 23.60 0.91 6.45
N ASN A 189 24.27 0.48 7.53
CA ASN A 189 25.67 0.12 7.50
C ASN A 189 25.94 -1.14 6.64
N ASP A 190 24.92 -1.98 6.43
CA ASP A 190 25.00 -3.18 5.59
C ASP A 190 24.83 -2.86 4.08
N LEU A 191 24.26 -1.71 3.71
CA LEU A 191 24.00 -1.34 2.31
C LEU A 191 25.22 -1.36 1.39
N PRO A 192 26.44 -0.97 1.82
CA PRO A 192 27.63 -1.06 0.96
C PRO A 192 27.96 -2.50 0.55
N PHE A 193 27.61 -3.48 1.38
CA PHE A 193 27.87 -4.91 1.17
C PHE A 193 26.72 -5.58 0.41
N ASN A 194 25.46 -5.09 0.59
CA ASN A 194 24.23 -5.62 0.03
C ASN A 194 23.46 -4.53 -0.71
N ARG A 195 23.98 -4.07 -1.84
CA ARG A 195 23.41 -2.94 -2.60
C ARG A 195 21.99 -3.17 -3.09
N SER A 196 21.61 -4.41 -3.33
CA SER A 196 20.23 -4.81 -3.71
C SER A 196 19.19 -4.47 -2.63
N ASN A 197 19.60 -4.30 -1.37
CA ASN A 197 18.71 -3.93 -0.27
C ASN A 197 18.42 -2.42 -0.21
N LYS A 198 19.17 -1.60 -0.96
CA LYS A 198 18.99 -0.14 -0.93
C LYS A 198 17.56 0.31 -1.32
N PRO A 199 16.94 -0.19 -2.39
CA PRO A 199 15.56 0.19 -2.74
C PRO A 199 14.57 -0.15 -1.63
N GLU A 200 14.73 -1.30 -0.96
CA GLU A 200 13.87 -1.68 0.16
C GLU A 200 14.07 -0.75 1.35
N PHE A 201 15.32 -0.49 1.74
CA PHE A 201 15.67 0.43 2.82
C PHE A 201 15.07 1.83 2.57
N MET A 202 15.29 2.39 1.38
CA MET A 202 14.76 3.71 1.01
C MET A 202 13.23 3.73 1.04
N THR A 203 12.58 2.69 0.55
CA THR A 203 11.12 2.60 0.50
C THR A 203 10.53 2.41 1.89
N LYS A 204 11.06 1.46 2.68
CA LYS A 204 10.44 1.05 3.95
C LYS A 204 10.89 1.87 5.14
N ARG A 205 12.15 2.30 5.18
CA ARG A 205 12.69 3.08 6.31
C ARG A 205 12.61 4.58 6.06
N MET A 206 12.79 5.00 4.82
CA MET A 206 12.86 6.43 4.49
C MET A 206 11.59 6.96 3.80
N ASN A 207 10.61 6.11 3.54
CA ASN A 207 9.37 6.43 2.82
C ASN A 207 9.61 7.17 1.49
N LEU A 208 10.75 6.91 0.85
CA LEU A 208 11.17 7.50 -0.40
C LEU A 208 11.46 6.37 -1.41
N PRO A 209 10.45 5.94 -2.19
CA PRO A 209 10.61 4.82 -3.10
C PRO A 209 11.72 5.08 -4.11
N GLU A 210 12.64 4.15 -4.17
CA GLU A 210 13.69 4.09 -5.20
C GLU A 210 13.33 3.00 -6.21
N VAL A 211 13.67 3.24 -7.47
CA VAL A 211 13.42 2.24 -8.52
C VAL A 211 14.39 1.08 -8.29
N ASP A 212 13.84 -0.11 -8.11
CA ASP A 212 14.61 -1.34 -8.06
C ASP A 212 15.06 -1.68 -9.47
N LEU A 213 16.31 -1.32 -9.80
CA LEU A 213 16.88 -1.54 -11.12
C LEU A 213 17.00 -3.03 -11.48
N GLU A 214 17.02 -3.93 -10.51
CA GLU A 214 17.02 -5.37 -10.78
C GLU A 214 15.66 -5.89 -11.28
N LYS A 215 14.58 -5.16 -10.98
CA LYS A 215 13.21 -5.46 -11.44
C LYS A 215 12.77 -4.65 -12.66
N VAL A 216 13.63 -3.80 -13.17
CA VAL A 216 13.36 -2.96 -14.33
C VAL A 216 14.14 -3.50 -15.52
N ILE A 217 13.49 -3.73 -16.64
CA ILE A 217 14.15 -4.22 -17.88
C ILE A 217 15.24 -3.26 -18.32
N ALA A 218 14.96 -1.95 -18.28
CA ALA A 218 15.91 -0.87 -18.60
C ALA A 218 15.38 0.47 -18.04
N PRO A 219 16.24 1.50 -17.86
CA PRO A 219 15.80 2.86 -17.61
C PRO A 219 14.84 3.34 -18.70
N TRP A 220 13.79 4.09 -18.33
CA TRP A 220 12.76 4.56 -19.27
C TRP A 220 13.34 5.30 -20.49
N LYS A 221 14.41 6.07 -20.29
CA LYS A 221 15.14 6.76 -21.36
C LYS A 221 15.68 5.78 -22.41
N GLU A 222 16.18 4.63 -21.99
CA GLU A 222 16.68 3.59 -22.90
C GLU A 222 15.54 2.88 -23.61
N ILE A 223 14.45 2.59 -22.88
CA ILE A 223 13.22 2.05 -23.49
C ILE A 223 12.70 3.00 -24.57
N LEU A 224 12.60 4.30 -24.30
CA LEU A 224 12.19 5.28 -25.30
C LEU A 224 13.15 5.36 -26.49
N ALA A 225 14.45 5.17 -26.27
CA ALA A 225 15.45 5.16 -27.34
C ALA A 225 15.32 3.95 -28.29
N THR A 226 14.58 2.91 -27.91
CA THR A 226 14.26 1.80 -28.81
C THR A 226 13.14 2.10 -29.80
N ASN A 227 12.35 3.18 -29.55
CA ASN A 227 11.28 3.60 -30.46
C ASN A 227 11.90 4.35 -31.67
N ARG A 228 12.27 3.59 -32.69
CA ARG A 228 12.90 4.06 -33.90
C ARG A 228 12.02 3.74 -35.11
N GLU A 229 12.31 4.38 -36.23
CA GLU A 229 11.69 4.05 -37.50
C GLU A 229 12.00 2.61 -37.90
N ILE A 230 10.96 1.85 -38.27
CA ILE A 230 11.09 0.43 -38.62
C ILE A 230 11.63 0.37 -40.06
N PRO A 231 12.80 -0.26 -40.30
CA PRO A 231 13.32 -0.41 -41.64
C PRO A 231 12.47 -1.40 -42.44
N ASN A 232 12.65 -1.43 -43.77
CA ASN A 232 12.04 -2.46 -44.60
C ASN A 232 12.53 -3.87 -44.17
N LEU A 233 11.60 -4.72 -43.80
CA LEU A 233 11.79 -6.09 -43.31
C LEU A 233 11.29 -7.16 -44.31
N ASP A 234 10.91 -6.75 -45.51
CA ASP A 234 10.41 -7.68 -46.53
C ASP A 234 11.46 -8.76 -46.85
N ASN A 235 11.02 -10.00 -46.88
CA ASN A 235 11.85 -11.17 -47.17
C ASN A 235 13.02 -11.38 -46.14
N GLN A 236 12.94 -10.79 -44.94
CA GLN A 236 13.90 -11.06 -43.87
C GLN A 236 13.45 -12.25 -43.03
N MET A 237 14.41 -13.07 -42.62
CA MET A 237 14.13 -14.14 -41.64
C MET A 237 13.80 -13.54 -40.27
N CYS A 238 12.81 -14.12 -39.57
CA CYS A 238 12.44 -13.74 -38.23
C CYS A 238 12.14 -14.96 -37.37
N ILE A 239 12.18 -14.76 -36.07
CA ILE A 239 11.66 -15.72 -35.08
C ILE A 239 10.28 -15.20 -34.66
N GLY A 240 9.25 -16.07 -34.82
CA GLY A 240 7.88 -15.77 -34.37
C GLY A 240 7.60 -16.38 -33.01
N GLY A 241 6.88 -15.64 -32.18
CA GLY A 241 6.32 -16.10 -30.90
C GLY A 241 4.82 -15.83 -30.87
N LEU A 242 4.06 -16.75 -30.30
CA LEU A 242 2.64 -16.62 -30.08
C LEU A 242 2.36 -16.95 -28.60
N ASP A 243 1.74 -16.02 -27.89
CA ASP A 243 1.17 -16.25 -26.58
C ASP A 243 -0.36 -16.18 -26.67
N PHE A 244 -1.03 -17.21 -26.17
CA PHE A 244 -2.48 -17.35 -26.29
C PHE A 244 -3.09 -17.75 -24.96
N ALA A 245 -3.85 -16.86 -24.36
CA ALA A 245 -4.56 -17.12 -23.12
C ALA A 245 -5.98 -17.65 -23.33
N ASN A 246 -6.34 -18.63 -22.53
CA ASN A 246 -7.56 -19.42 -22.78
C ASN A 246 -8.86 -18.77 -22.29
N ILE A 247 -8.87 -17.82 -21.31
CA ILE A 247 -10.15 -17.39 -20.74
C ILE A 247 -10.28 -15.87 -20.46
N ARG A 248 -9.26 -15.14 -20.08
CA ARG A 248 -9.39 -13.72 -19.63
C ARG A 248 -8.10 -12.92 -19.79
N ASP A 249 -7.42 -13.08 -20.89
CA ASP A 249 -6.14 -12.45 -21.11
C ASP A 249 -6.00 -12.01 -22.57
N PHE A 250 -4.86 -11.46 -22.91
CA PHE A 250 -4.53 -11.03 -24.27
C PHE A 250 -3.96 -12.21 -25.07
N ALA A 251 -4.27 -12.25 -26.35
CA ALA A 251 -3.45 -13.03 -27.28
C ALA A 251 -2.42 -12.10 -27.90
N SER A 252 -1.16 -12.51 -27.93
CA SER A 252 -0.08 -11.69 -28.46
C SER A 252 0.75 -12.47 -29.47
N VAL A 253 1.09 -11.80 -30.58
CA VAL A 253 2.01 -12.29 -31.60
C VAL A 253 3.20 -11.39 -31.67
N GLY A 254 4.40 -11.95 -31.69
CA GLY A 254 5.63 -11.20 -31.83
C GLY A 254 6.55 -11.75 -32.88
N LEU A 255 7.20 -10.90 -33.64
CA LEU A 255 8.22 -11.24 -34.63
C LEU A 255 9.52 -10.54 -34.24
N LEU A 256 10.58 -11.31 -34.09
CA LEU A 256 11.93 -10.79 -33.81
C LEU A 256 12.80 -10.95 -35.05
N PHE A 257 13.26 -9.84 -35.59
CA PHE A 257 14.19 -9.77 -36.70
C PHE A 257 15.58 -9.41 -36.20
N ARG A 258 16.61 -9.90 -36.86
CA ARG A 258 17.96 -9.43 -36.71
C ARG A 258 18.43 -8.85 -38.05
N LYS A 259 18.82 -7.56 -38.04
CA LYS A 259 19.37 -6.88 -39.20
C LYS A 259 20.66 -6.18 -38.78
N ASN A 260 21.80 -6.69 -39.29
CA ASN A 260 23.13 -6.31 -38.82
C ASN A 260 23.28 -6.56 -37.30
N ASP A 261 23.58 -5.51 -36.52
CA ASP A 261 23.69 -5.56 -35.06
C ASP A 261 22.42 -5.12 -34.33
N ASP A 262 21.36 -4.75 -35.08
CA ASP A 262 20.09 -4.37 -34.49
C ASP A 262 19.12 -5.54 -34.37
N TYR A 263 18.40 -5.60 -33.25
CA TYR A 263 17.25 -6.46 -33.06
C TYR A 263 15.97 -5.64 -33.16
N ILE A 264 15.05 -6.06 -34.02
CA ILE A 264 13.82 -5.35 -34.31
C ILE A 264 12.65 -6.23 -33.90
N TRP A 265 11.85 -5.73 -32.96
CA TRP A 265 10.66 -6.42 -32.45
C TRP A 265 9.40 -5.80 -33.04
N LEU A 266 8.57 -6.62 -33.67
CA LEU A 266 7.21 -6.26 -34.06
C LEU A 266 6.24 -7.07 -33.21
N GLY A 267 5.38 -6.40 -32.46
CA GLY A 267 4.37 -7.05 -31.64
C GLY A 267 2.97 -6.58 -31.97
N HIS A 268 2.01 -7.49 -31.93
CA HIS A 268 0.59 -7.19 -32.02
C HIS A 268 -0.17 -7.94 -30.94
N SER A 269 -1.00 -7.22 -30.19
CA SER A 269 -1.84 -7.81 -29.13
C SER A 269 -3.30 -7.71 -29.51
N PHE A 270 -4.03 -8.82 -29.34
CA PHE A 270 -5.45 -8.92 -29.57
C PHE A 270 -6.18 -8.88 -28.23
N VAL A 271 -7.15 -7.99 -28.13
CA VAL A 271 -7.98 -7.82 -26.93
C VAL A 271 -9.41 -8.20 -27.27
N ARG A 272 -10.04 -9.01 -26.45
CA ARG A 272 -11.46 -9.33 -26.64
C ARG A 272 -12.31 -8.07 -26.42
N GLN A 273 -13.19 -7.78 -27.38
CA GLN A 273 -14.17 -6.69 -27.25
C GLN A 273 -15.05 -6.94 -26.02
N GLY A 274 -15.01 -6.06 -25.06
CA GLY A 274 -15.66 -6.21 -23.74
C GLY A 274 -14.66 -6.24 -22.58
N PHE A 275 -13.35 -6.13 -22.88
CA PHE A 275 -12.29 -5.86 -21.92
C PHE A 275 -11.74 -4.43 -22.04
N LEU A 276 -12.17 -3.69 -23.02
CA LEU A 276 -11.99 -2.26 -23.22
C LEU A 276 -13.27 -1.57 -22.72
#